data_825abaa606eb29ea144f14b03f564c29
#
_entry.id   825abaa606eb29ea144f14b03f564c29
#
_cell.length_a   1.000
_cell.length_b   1.000
_cell.length_c   1.000
_cell.angle_alpha   90.00
_cell.angle_beta   90.00
_cell.angle_gamma   90.00
#
_symmetry.space_group_name_H-M   'P 1'
#
loop_
_entity.id
_entity.type
_entity.pdbx_description
1 polymer ?
#
loop_
_entity_poly.entity_id
_entity_poly.type
_entity_poly.pdbx_seq_one_letter_code
_entity_poly.pdbx_strand_id
1 'polypeptide(L)'
;PNKVVDVAKSIKPSARGELEITSVNDAFRRDGELKLQVLGRGFAWLDTGTQESLFDASRFVEVVETRQGVQVACLEEIAWRKGWISDDDMLRLAEPMKGNSYGEYMIKLVKR
;
A
#
# COMPACT_ATOMS: atom_id res chain seq x y z
N PRO A 1 2.44 -18.10 -2.94
CA PRO A 1 2.36 -19.50 -2.46
C PRO A 1 3.15 -19.65 -1.17
N ASN A 2 2.75 -20.57 -0.28
CA ASN A 2 3.42 -20.80 1.01
C ASN A 2 4.89 -21.26 0.86
N LYS A 3 5.29 -21.73 -0.31
CA LYS A 3 6.68 -22.04 -0.68
C LYS A 3 7.66 -20.90 -0.34
N VAL A 4 7.21 -19.63 -0.34
CA VAL A 4 8.05 -18.49 0.02
C VAL A 4 8.67 -18.62 1.42
N VAL A 5 7.96 -19.24 2.36
CA VAL A 5 8.44 -19.45 3.73
C VAL A 5 9.65 -20.39 3.75
N ASP A 6 9.62 -21.48 2.98
CA ASP A 6 10.70 -22.44 2.91
C ASP A 6 11.90 -21.86 2.15
N VAL A 7 11.65 -21.13 1.06
CA VAL A 7 12.69 -20.39 0.33
C VAL A 7 13.37 -19.37 1.23
N ALA A 8 12.58 -18.55 1.96
CA ALA A 8 13.12 -17.53 2.86
C ALA A 8 13.99 -18.12 3.99
N LYS A 9 13.63 -19.31 4.49
CA LYS A 9 14.46 -20.03 5.48
C LYS A 9 15.74 -20.59 4.90
N SER A 10 15.81 -20.82 3.60
CA SER A 10 16.96 -21.47 2.92
C SER A 10 17.99 -20.47 2.40
N ILE A 11 17.65 -19.18 2.24
CA ILE A 11 18.59 -18.16 1.75
C ILE A 11 19.67 -17.85 2.79
N LYS A 12 20.81 -17.39 2.29
CA LYS A 12 21.94 -16.98 3.13
C LYS A 12 22.04 -15.46 3.17
N PRO A 13 22.57 -14.89 4.27
CA PRO A 13 22.85 -13.47 4.34
C PRO A 13 23.76 -13.01 3.19
N SER A 14 23.51 -11.80 2.70
CA SER A 14 24.35 -11.11 1.72
C SER A 14 25.69 -10.68 2.33
N ALA A 15 26.56 -10.07 1.53
CA ALA A 15 27.80 -9.46 2.02
C ALA A 15 27.58 -8.36 3.08
N ARG A 16 26.34 -7.83 3.16
CA ARG A 16 25.91 -6.85 4.18
C ARG A 16 25.45 -7.51 5.49
N GLY A 17 25.42 -8.83 5.56
CA GLY A 17 24.94 -9.58 6.71
C GLY A 17 23.41 -9.68 6.80
N GLU A 18 22.67 -9.25 5.80
CA GLU A 18 21.20 -9.21 5.78
C GLU A 18 20.61 -10.27 4.85
N LEU A 19 19.43 -10.79 5.20
CA LEU A 19 18.64 -11.65 4.32
C LEU A 19 17.93 -10.75 3.30
N GLU A 20 18.28 -10.91 2.02
CA GLU A 20 17.79 -10.05 0.95
C GLU A 20 16.59 -10.67 0.23
N ILE A 21 15.54 -9.89 0.03
CA ILE A 21 14.37 -10.29 -0.77
C ILE A 21 14.76 -10.65 -2.20
N THR A 22 15.82 -10.04 -2.74
CA THR A 22 16.37 -10.34 -4.06
C THR A 22 16.78 -11.82 -4.19
N SER A 23 17.32 -12.41 -3.12
CA SER A 23 17.68 -13.85 -3.12
C SER A 23 16.45 -14.74 -3.19
N VAL A 24 15.35 -14.35 -2.55
CA VAL A 24 14.05 -15.04 -2.65
C VAL A 24 13.51 -14.93 -4.08
N ASN A 25 13.52 -13.71 -4.64
CA ASN A 25 13.05 -13.47 -6.00
C ASN A 25 13.88 -14.29 -7.02
N ASP A 26 15.20 -14.41 -6.83
CA ASP A 26 16.06 -15.19 -7.71
C ASP A 26 15.76 -16.70 -7.64
N ALA A 27 15.41 -17.23 -6.47
CA ALA A 27 14.95 -18.61 -6.34
C ALA A 27 13.69 -18.86 -7.16
N PHE A 28 12.67 -17.99 -7.01
CA PHE A 28 11.44 -18.08 -7.82
C PHE A 28 11.67 -17.87 -9.31
N ARG A 29 12.63 -17.03 -9.68
CA ARG A 29 13.03 -16.84 -11.08
C ARG A 29 13.63 -18.11 -11.67
N ARG A 30 14.53 -18.78 -10.96
CA ARG A 30 15.15 -20.04 -11.39
C ARG A 30 14.13 -21.16 -11.57
N ASP A 31 13.11 -21.17 -10.71
CA ASP A 31 12.00 -22.14 -10.78
C ASP A 31 10.94 -21.78 -11.85
N GLY A 32 11.11 -20.65 -12.56
CA GLY A 32 10.14 -20.19 -13.56
C GLY A 32 8.82 -19.69 -12.99
N GLU A 33 8.76 -19.44 -11.68
CA GLU A 33 7.54 -19.02 -10.96
C GLU A 33 7.49 -17.52 -10.70
N LEU A 34 8.55 -16.76 -11.00
CA LEU A 34 8.56 -15.30 -10.82
C LEU A 34 7.73 -14.62 -11.90
N LYS A 35 6.79 -13.78 -11.46
CA LYS A 35 6.01 -12.91 -12.36
C LYS A 35 6.47 -11.47 -12.20
N LEU A 36 6.69 -10.78 -13.30
CA LEU A 36 7.05 -9.38 -13.33
C LEU A 36 5.83 -8.55 -13.77
N GLN A 37 5.56 -7.49 -13.03
CA GLN A 37 4.61 -6.45 -13.43
C GLN A 37 5.32 -5.10 -13.46
N VAL A 38 5.33 -4.46 -14.62
CA VAL A 38 5.90 -3.14 -14.79
C VAL A 38 4.88 -2.11 -14.33
N LEU A 39 5.25 -1.27 -13.38
CA LEU A 39 4.43 -0.15 -12.93
C LEU A 39 4.41 0.93 -14.03
N GLY A 40 3.22 1.40 -14.38
CA GLY A 40 3.00 2.41 -15.40
C GLY A 40 3.34 3.82 -14.91
N ARG A 41 3.02 4.81 -15.75
CA ARG A 41 3.13 6.22 -15.36
C ARG A 41 2.14 6.54 -14.23
N GLY A 42 2.54 7.40 -13.32
CA GLY A 42 1.72 7.77 -12.15
C GLY A 42 1.98 6.96 -10.90
N PHE A 43 2.80 5.90 -10.97
CA PHE A 43 3.30 5.24 -9.78
C PHE A 43 4.57 5.93 -9.27
N ALA A 44 4.66 6.12 -7.96
CA ALA A 44 5.87 6.56 -7.28
C ALA A 44 6.37 5.44 -6.38
N TRP A 45 7.64 5.11 -6.47
CA TRP A 45 8.31 4.23 -5.53
C TRP A 45 9.04 5.09 -4.51
N LEU A 46 8.69 4.96 -3.25
CA LEU A 46 9.29 5.73 -2.16
C LEU A 46 9.88 4.75 -1.16
N ASP A 47 11.17 4.87 -0.91
CA ASP A 47 11.82 4.14 0.17
C ASP A 47 11.60 4.89 1.50
N THR A 48 11.43 4.16 2.60
CA THR A 48 11.17 4.70 3.93
C THR A 48 12.14 4.16 4.97
N GLY A 49 13.30 3.69 4.54
CA GLY A 49 14.31 3.06 5.40
C GLY A 49 15.10 4.02 6.29
N THR A 50 15.01 5.33 6.06
CA THR A 50 15.61 6.37 6.89
C THR A 50 14.56 7.36 7.36
N GLN A 51 14.88 8.15 8.41
CA GLN A 51 13.98 9.21 8.88
C GLN A 51 13.71 10.24 7.77
N GLU A 52 14.74 10.61 7.01
CA GLU A 52 14.64 11.56 5.90
C GLU A 52 13.72 11.02 4.79
N SER A 53 13.96 9.81 4.32
CA SER A 53 13.13 9.21 3.27
C SER A 53 11.67 8.97 3.71
N LEU A 54 11.45 8.66 5.00
CA LEU A 54 10.10 8.57 5.57
C LEU A 54 9.40 9.94 5.56
N PHE A 55 10.13 11.00 5.91
CA PHE A 55 9.59 12.36 5.86
C PHE A 55 9.22 12.78 4.44
N ASP A 56 10.09 12.52 3.47
CA ASP A 56 9.84 12.81 2.06
C ASP A 56 8.63 12.03 1.52
N ALA A 57 8.50 10.75 1.87
CA ALA A 57 7.34 9.95 1.51
C ALA A 57 6.04 10.52 2.11
N SER A 58 6.07 10.92 3.38
CA SER A 58 4.92 11.52 4.07
C SER A 58 4.50 12.83 3.41
N ARG A 59 5.47 13.67 3.06
CA ARG A 59 5.23 14.93 2.35
C ARG A 59 4.67 14.71 0.94
N PHE A 60 5.16 13.70 0.24
CA PHE A 60 4.61 13.32 -1.06
C PHE A 60 3.12 12.92 -0.95
N VAL A 61 2.78 12.09 0.02
CA VAL A 61 1.39 11.67 0.28
C VAL A 61 0.52 12.88 0.61
N GLU A 62 0.95 13.75 1.51
CA GLU A 62 0.25 14.99 1.87
C GLU A 62 -0.09 15.85 0.65
N VAL A 63 0.91 16.05 -0.23
CA VAL A 63 0.72 16.84 -1.46
C VAL A 63 -0.30 16.18 -2.38
N VAL A 64 -0.24 14.87 -2.58
CA VAL A 64 -1.20 14.12 -3.41
C VAL A 64 -2.60 14.25 -2.84
N GLU A 65 -2.79 14.00 -1.55
CA GLU A 65 -4.09 14.07 -0.89
C GLU A 65 -4.69 15.47 -0.96
N THR A 66 -3.88 16.48 -0.65
CA THR A 66 -4.34 17.88 -0.63
C THR A 66 -4.69 18.39 -2.02
N ARG A 67 -3.89 18.07 -3.04
CA ARG A 67 -4.07 18.60 -4.40
C ARG A 67 -5.14 17.85 -5.19
N GLN A 68 -5.28 16.56 -4.95
CA GLN A 68 -6.25 15.73 -5.68
C GLN A 68 -7.57 15.54 -4.92
N GLY A 69 -7.60 15.87 -3.63
CA GLY A 69 -8.78 15.68 -2.78
C GLY A 69 -9.14 14.20 -2.60
N VAL A 70 -8.11 13.35 -2.52
CA VAL A 70 -8.24 11.90 -2.27
C VAL A 70 -7.54 11.55 -0.97
N GLN A 71 -7.82 10.36 -0.44
CA GLN A 71 -7.06 9.78 0.67
C GLN A 71 -6.28 8.59 0.17
N VAL A 72 -4.96 8.56 0.40
CA VAL A 72 -4.11 7.44 0.02
C VAL A 72 -4.35 6.28 0.98
N ALA A 73 -4.57 5.09 0.42
CA ALA A 73 -4.83 3.86 1.19
C ALA A 73 -6.06 3.93 2.12
N CYS A 74 -7.07 4.71 1.77
CA CYS A 74 -8.36 4.67 2.47
C CYS A 74 -9.03 3.31 2.26
N LEU A 75 -8.94 2.45 3.27
CA LEU A 75 -9.40 1.06 3.18
C LEU A 75 -10.91 0.97 2.96
N GLU A 76 -11.67 1.87 3.56
CA GLU A 76 -13.12 1.96 3.44
C GLU A 76 -13.52 2.36 2.00
N GLU A 77 -12.83 3.33 1.40
CA GLU A 77 -13.06 3.69 -0.01
C GLU A 77 -12.74 2.52 -0.93
N ILE A 78 -11.63 1.81 -0.69
CA ILE A 78 -11.26 0.64 -1.49
C ILE A 78 -12.33 -0.45 -1.39
N ALA A 79 -12.78 -0.76 -0.17
CA ALA A 79 -13.82 -1.76 0.07
C ALA A 79 -15.15 -1.35 -0.59
N TRP A 80 -15.53 -0.09 -0.47
CA TRP A 80 -16.73 0.45 -1.08
C TRP A 80 -16.68 0.42 -2.61
N ARG A 81 -15.60 0.89 -3.22
CA ARG A 81 -15.40 0.85 -4.68
C ARG A 81 -15.36 -0.58 -5.25
N LYS A 82 -14.93 -1.55 -4.43
CA LYS A 82 -14.95 -2.98 -4.77
C LYS A 82 -16.32 -3.63 -4.55
N GLY A 83 -17.30 -2.92 -4.00
CA GLY A 83 -18.62 -3.45 -3.66
C GLY A 83 -18.63 -4.42 -2.48
N TRP A 84 -17.58 -4.40 -1.64
CA TRP A 84 -17.50 -5.25 -0.46
C TRP A 84 -18.31 -4.69 0.72
N ILE A 85 -18.54 -3.38 0.73
CA ILE A 85 -19.40 -2.68 1.68
C ILE A 85 -20.38 -1.78 0.91
N SER A 86 -21.57 -1.56 1.50
CA SER A 86 -22.60 -0.68 0.98
C SER A 86 -22.37 0.79 1.34
N ASP A 87 -23.20 1.69 0.75
CA ASP A 87 -23.23 3.11 1.12
C ASP A 87 -23.57 3.29 2.61
N ASP A 88 -24.54 2.54 3.13
CA ASP A 88 -24.93 2.57 4.53
C ASP A 88 -23.80 2.10 5.45
N ASP A 89 -23.06 1.07 5.05
CA ASP A 89 -21.87 0.60 5.79
C ASP A 89 -20.80 1.69 5.82
N MET A 90 -20.54 2.34 4.69
CA MET A 90 -19.57 3.42 4.59
C MET A 90 -19.95 4.58 5.51
N LEU A 91 -21.20 5.00 5.51
CA LEU A 91 -21.70 6.06 6.39
C LEU A 91 -21.62 5.68 7.88
N ARG A 92 -21.94 4.42 8.20
CA ARG A 92 -21.81 3.90 9.57
C ARG A 92 -20.35 3.90 10.05
N LEU A 93 -19.41 3.52 9.18
CA LEU A 93 -17.97 3.55 9.50
C LEU A 93 -17.45 4.98 9.65
N ALA A 94 -17.98 5.93 8.88
CA ALA A 94 -17.60 7.33 8.95
C ALA A 94 -18.15 8.05 10.20
N GLU A 95 -19.26 7.61 10.78
CA GLU A 95 -19.94 8.31 11.88
C GLU A 95 -19.06 8.61 13.09
N PRO A 96 -18.22 7.67 13.61
CA PRO A 96 -17.32 7.95 14.73
C PRO A 96 -16.23 8.99 14.37
N MET A 97 -15.97 9.19 13.09
CA MET A 97 -14.90 10.06 12.56
C MET A 97 -15.43 11.33 11.89
N LYS A 98 -16.73 11.62 11.98
CA LYS A 98 -17.37 12.76 11.29
C LYS A 98 -16.83 14.13 11.67
N GLY A 99 -16.11 14.25 12.78
CA GLY A 99 -15.47 15.48 13.24
C GLY A 99 -14.05 15.68 12.74
N ASN A 100 -13.52 14.79 11.88
CA ASN A 100 -12.19 14.92 11.28
C ASN A 100 -12.26 14.80 9.75
N SER A 101 -11.17 15.20 9.10
CA SER A 101 -11.07 15.23 7.62
C SER A 101 -11.25 13.86 6.96
N TYR A 102 -10.90 12.79 7.64
CA TYR A 102 -11.03 11.43 7.10
C TYR A 102 -12.49 10.99 7.04
N GLY A 103 -13.24 11.16 8.14
CA GLY A 103 -14.67 10.86 8.16
C GLY A 103 -15.48 11.75 7.22
N GLU A 104 -15.15 13.06 7.16
CA GLU A 104 -15.76 13.98 6.19
C GLU A 104 -15.52 13.55 4.75
N TYR A 105 -14.32 13.07 4.44
CA TYR A 105 -13.98 12.52 3.14
C TYR A 105 -14.86 11.31 2.77
N MET A 106 -15.00 10.35 3.68
CA MET A 106 -15.84 9.16 3.48
C MET A 106 -17.30 9.53 3.22
N ILE A 107 -17.86 10.44 4.02
CA ILE A 107 -19.24 10.94 3.85
C ILE A 107 -19.41 11.60 2.49
N LYS A 108 -18.42 12.39 2.07
CA LYS A 108 -18.46 13.10 0.79
C LYS A 108 -18.40 12.16 -0.41
N LEU A 109 -17.73 11.01 -0.30
CA LEU A 109 -17.69 10.00 -1.37
C LEU A 109 -19.08 9.44 -1.68
N VAL A 110 -19.87 9.11 -0.65
CA VAL A 110 -21.20 8.52 -0.79
C VAL A 110 -22.24 9.55 -1.26
N LYS A 111 -22.06 10.82 -0.91
CA LYS A 111 -23.02 11.89 -1.24
C LYS A 111 -22.80 12.52 -2.63
N ARG A 112 -21.81 12.06 -3.38
CA ARG A 112 -21.57 12.48 -4.78
C ARG A 112 -22.49 11.71 -5.73
#